data_086f8a154c90d04902a69edf36c484b9
#
_entry.id   086f8a154c90d04902a69edf36c484b9
#
_cell.length_a   1.000
_cell.length_b   1.000
_cell.length_c   1.000
_cell.angle_alpha   90.00
_cell.angle_beta   90.00
_cell.angle_gamma   90.00
#
_symmetry.space_group_name_H-M   'P 1'
#
loop_
_entity.id
_entity.type
_entity.pdbx_description
1 polymer ?
#
loop_
_entity_poly.entity_id
_entity_poly.type
_entity_poly.pdbx_seq_one_letter_code
_entity_poly.pdbx_strand_id
1 'polypeptide(L)'
;MMTIEQGDLLKVEGIAHPVMVVSSNFFNQSGKAIVCPVMKKAVPGPLHIELKDTPLEGVVLCEQVRYLDLAARRFAKVAEAHYYDVMDIADAVAGMFEYQ
;
A
#
# COMPACT_ATOMS: atom_id res chain seq x y z
N MET A 1 -18.32 4.60 -9.91
CA MET A 1 -16.96 4.08 -10.15
C MET A 1 -16.11 4.36 -8.92
N MET A 2 -15.41 3.35 -8.43
CA MET A 2 -14.56 3.50 -7.25
C MET A 2 -13.22 4.10 -7.65
N THR A 3 -12.81 5.17 -6.97
CA THR A 3 -11.52 5.81 -7.19
C THR A 3 -10.49 5.21 -6.26
N ILE A 4 -9.34 4.81 -6.81
CA ILE A 4 -8.22 4.26 -6.05
C ILE A 4 -7.25 5.39 -5.78
N GLU A 5 -6.92 5.61 -4.51
CA GLU A 5 -6.02 6.69 -4.10
C GLU A 5 -4.83 6.15 -3.32
N GLN A 6 -3.71 6.85 -3.43
CA GLN A 6 -2.53 6.55 -2.64
C GLN A 6 -2.89 6.58 -1.15
N GLY A 7 -2.49 5.54 -0.42
CA GLY A 7 -2.82 5.39 0.98
C GLY A 7 -4.06 4.56 1.26
N ASP A 8 -4.83 4.21 0.24
CA ASP A 8 -5.98 3.33 0.45
C ASP A 8 -5.51 1.96 0.92
N LEU A 9 -6.21 1.44 1.93
CA LEU A 9 -6.00 0.10 2.45
C LEU A 9 -7.13 -0.77 1.93
N LEU A 10 -6.77 -1.81 1.19
CA LEU A 10 -7.72 -2.63 0.45
C LEU A 10 -7.64 -4.08 0.87
N LYS A 11 -8.82 -4.73 0.87
CA LYS A 11 -8.90 -6.19 0.83
C LYS A 11 -9.21 -6.58 -0.60
N VAL A 12 -8.34 -7.40 -1.18
CA VAL A 12 -8.44 -7.80 -2.58
C VAL A 12 -8.73 -9.30 -2.63
N GLU A 13 -9.71 -9.67 -3.45
CA GLU A 13 -10.07 -11.07 -3.63
C GLU A 13 -8.86 -11.88 -4.10
N GLY A 14 -8.61 -13.00 -3.45
CA GLY A 14 -7.48 -13.86 -3.76
C GLY A 14 -6.18 -13.50 -3.02
N ILE A 15 -6.18 -12.42 -2.24
CA ILE A 15 -5.02 -12.03 -1.43
C ILE A 15 -5.41 -12.09 0.04
N ALA A 16 -4.68 -12.89 0.82
CA ALA A 16 -5.06 -13.22 2.20
C ALA A 16 -4.95 -12.06 3.19
N HIS A 17 -4.06 -11.10 2.93
CA HIS A 17 -3.81 -9.97 3.83
C HIS A 17 -4.22 -8.65 3.15
N PRO A 18 -4.44 -7.59 3.93
CA PRO A 18 -4.69 -6.29 3.32
C PRO A 18 -3.47 -5.80 2.56
N VAL A 19 -3.70 -4.90 1.61
CA VAL A 19 -2.64 -4.23 0.87
C VAL A 19 -2.85 -2.73 0.96
N MET A 20 -1.75 -1.98 0.91
CA MET A 20 -1.78 -0.52 0.86
C MET A 20 -1.36 -0.05 -0.53
N VAL A 21 -2.16 0.84 -1.11
CA VAL A 21 -1.84 1.49 -2.38
C VAL A 21 -0.71 2.49 -2.13
N VAL A 22 0.43 2.27 -2.79
CA VAL A 22 1.61 3.15 -2.64
C VAL A 22 1.88 3.99 -3.89
N SER A 23 1.26 3.65 -5.03
CA SER A 23 1.38 4.43 -6.26
C SER A 23 0.59 5.72 -6.19
N SER A 24 1.03 6.72 -6.96
CA SER A 24 0.39 8.03 -7.00
C SER A 24 -1.02 7.97 -7.57
N ASN A 25 -1.83 8.98 -7.23
CA ASN A 25 -3.19 9.06 -7.74
C ASN A 25 -3.22 9.15 -9.27
N PHE A 26 -2.23 9.82 -9.86
CA PHE A 26 -2.10 9.87 -11.31
C PHE A 26 -1.93 8.47 -11.91
N PHE A 27 -1.02 7.69 -11.35
CA PHE A 27 -0.80 6.30 -11.80
C PHE A 27 -2.08 5.47 -11.67
N ASN A 28 -2.81 5.67 -10.58
CA ASN A 28 -3.98 4.86 -10.25
C ASN A 28 -5.20 5.14 -11.15
N GLN A 29 -5.16 6.20 -11.96
CA GLN A 29 -6.28 6.55 -12.84
C GLN A 29 -6.61 5.47 -13.85
N SER A 30 -5.65 4.63 -14.21
CA SER A 30 -5.87 3.54 -15.15
C SER A 30 -6.63 2.35 -14.56
N GLY A 31 -6.92 2.37 -13.26
CA GLY A 31 -7.51 1.24 -12.56
C GLY A 31 -6.49 0.23 -12.07
N LYS A 32 -5.21 0.51 -12.28
CA LYS A 32 -4.09 -0.31 -11.83
C LYS A 32 -3.36 0.42 -10.71
N ALA A 33 -2.72 -0.33 -9.83
CA ALA A 33 -2.00 0.27 -8.71
C ALA A 33 -0.80 -0.59 -8.31
N ILE A 34 0.20 0.08 -7.73
CA ILE A 34 1.29 -0.60 -7.05
C ILE A 34 0.92 -0.64 -5.57
N VAL A 35 0.99 -1.81 -4.98
CA VAL A 35 0.60 -2.03 -3.58
C VAL A 35 1.70 -2.73 -2.81
N CYS A 36 1.68 -2.57 -1.49
CA CYS A 36 2.52 -3.31 -0.57
C CYS A 36 1.64 -4.07 0.43
N PRO A 37 2.06 -5.27 0.85
CA PRO A 37 1.27 -6.03 1.82
C PRO A 37 1.33 -5.42 3.21
N VAL A 38 0.22 -5.56 3.94
CA VAL A 38 0.12 -5.15 5.34
C VAL A 38 0.01 -6.42 6.17
N MET A 39 1.02 -6.69 6.98
CA MET A 39 1.10 -7.89 7.79
C MET A 39 0.91 -7.55 9.26
N LYS A 40 0.39 -8.49 10.03
CA LYS A 40 0.20 -8.25 11.47
C LYS A 40 1.54 -8.10 12.20
N LYS A 41 2.54 -8.83 11.77
CA LYS A 41 3.89 -8.81 12.35
C LYS A 41 4.91 -8.97 11.24
N ALA A 42 6.07 -8.35 11.45
CA ALA A 42 7.20 -8.51 10.54
C ALA A 42 8.49 -8.31 11.31
N VAL A 43 9.58 -8.87 10.79
CA VAL A 43 10.92 -8.63 11.35
C VAL A 43 11.23 -7.15 11.22
N PRO A 44 11.72 -6.49 12.29
CA PRO A 44 12.06 -5.07 12.20
C PRO A 44 13.11 -4.78 11.13
N GLY A 45 12.94 -3.64 10.44
CA GLY A 45 13.86 -3.22 9.40
C GLY A 45 13.42 -1.91 8.78
N PRO A 46 14.31 -1.23 8.04
CA PRO A 46 14.02 0.11 7.52
C PRO A 46 12.89 0.13 6.47
N LEU A 47 12.61 -1.01 5.83
CA LEU A 47 11.53 -1.12 4.84
C LEU A 47 10.27 -1.75 5.41
N HIS A 48 10.24 -2.06 6.70
CA HIS A 48 9.07 -2.60 7.39
C HIS A 48 8.53 -1.48 8.29
N ILE A 49 7.49 -0.80 7.82
CA ILE A 49 6.98 0.39 8.48
C ILE A 49 5.65 0.09 9.15
N GLU A 50 5.61 0.28 10.47
CA GLU A 50 4.40 0.11 11.24
C GLU A 50 3.43 1.26 10.97
N LEU A 51 2.15 0.91 10.76
CA LEU A 51 1.09 1.91 10.67
C LEU A 51 0.82 2.45 12.07
N LYS A 52 1.07 3.74 12.28
CA LYS A 52 1.01 4.38 13.60
C LYS A 52 -0.26 5.15 13.84
N ASP A 53 -0.70 5.90 12.84
CA ASP A 53 -1.84 6.80 12.96
C ASP A 53 -3.05 6.31 12.17
N THR A 54 -2.90 5.20 11.49
CA THR A 54 -3.93 4.60 10.64
C THR A 54 -4.80 3.65 11.47
N PRO A 55 -6.13 3.64 11.26
CA PRO A 55 -7.02 2.76 12.03
C PRO A 55 -6.72 1.26 11.89
N LEU A 56 -6.19 0.83 10.75
CA LEU A 56 -5.82 -0.56 10.56
C LEU A 56 -4.42 -0.79 11.14
N GLU A 57 -4.31 -1.73 12.07
CA GLU A 57 -3.01 -2.09 12.64
C GLU A 57 -2.25 -3.02 11.70
N GLY A 58 -0.94 -2.83 11.63
CA GLY A 58 -0.08 -3.72 10.86
C GLY A 58 1.23 -3.07 10.47
N VAL A 59 2.04 -3.87 9.78
CA VAL A 59 3.35 -3.47 9.28
C VAL A 59 3.33 -3.57 7.76
N VAL A 60 3.67 -2.48 7.09
CA VAL A 60 3.74 -2.45 5.63
C VAL A 60 5.12 -2.92 5.20
N LEU A 61 5.17 -3.96 4.36
CA LEU A 61 6.42 -4.50 3.81
C LEU A 61 6.74 -3.77 2.52
N CYS A 62 7.52 -2.70 2.62
CA CYS A 62 7.74 -1.77 1.49
C CYS A 62 8.55 -2.40 0.34
N GLU A 63 9.38 -3.41 0.63
CA GLU A 63 10.15 -4.08 -0.41
C GLU A 63 9.34 -5.10 -1.21
N GLN A 64 8.12 -5.41 -0.78
CA GLN A 64 7.27 -6.40 -1.47
C GLN A 64 6.22 -5.71 -2.32
N VAL A 65 6.67 -4.83 -3.19
CA VAL A 65 5.77 -4.12 -4.10
C VAL A 65 5.16 -5.10 -5.11
N ARG A 66 3.89 -4.89 -5.42
CA ARG A 66 3.17 -5.72 -6.37
C ARG A 66 2.27 -4.85 -7.23
N TYR A 67 2.30 -5.09 -8.53
CA TYR A 67 1.41 -4.44 -9.49
C TYR A 67 0.10 -5.22 -9.54
N LEU A 68 -1.02 -4.53 -9.37
CA LEU A 68 -2.34 -5.14 -9.44
C LEU A 68 -3.23 -4.40 -10.44
N ASP A 69 -3.95 -5.18 -11.23
CA ASP A 69 -5.02 -4.66 -12.07
C ASP A 69 -6.32 -4.72 -11.26
N LEU A 70 -6.60 -3.62 -10.55
CA LEU A 70 -7.77 -3.54 -9.68
C LEU A 70 -9.07 -3.37 -10.46
N ALA A 71 -8.99 -2.98 -11.74
CA ALA A 71 -10.18 -2.94 -12.59
C ALA A 71 -10.69 -4.35 -12.91
N ALA A 72 -9.81 -5.35 -12.86
CA ALA A 72 -10.13 -6.74 -13.17
C ALA A 72 -10.35 -7.61 -11.93
N ARG A 73 -10.28 -7.04 -10.73
CA ARG A 73 -10.39 -7.79 -9.46
C ARG A 73 -11.48 -7.20 -8.59
N ARG A 74 -12.08 -8.05 -7.77
CA ARG A 74 -12.94 -7.58 -6.69
C ARG A 74 -12.08 -7.12 -5.53
N PHE A 75 -12.40 -5.95 -5.01
CA PHE A 75 -11.71 -5.42 -3.84
C PHE A 75 -12.65 -4.53 -3.05
N ALA A 76 -12.31 -4.30 -1.80
CA ALA A 76 -13.03 -3.38 -0.94
C ALA A 76 -12.03 -2.51 -0.20
N LYS A 77 -12.31 -1.21 -0.12
CA LYS A 77 -11.54 -0.31 0.70
C LYS A 77 -11.95 -0.50 2.16
N VAL A 78 -10.99 -0.80 3.02
CA VAL A 78 -11.24 -1.07 4.44
C VAL A 78 -10.81 0.08 5.35
N ALA A 79 -9.88 0.92 4.89
CA ALA A 79 -9.42 2.10 5.64
C ALA A 79 -8.61 2.99 4.72
N GLU A 80 -8.26 4.17 5.22
CA GLU A 80 -7.31 5.08 4.59
C GLU A 80 -6.14 5.28 5.52
N ALA A 81 -4.93 5.18 5.00
CA ALA A 81 -3.74 5.43 5.78
C ALA A 81 -3.65 6.93 6.12
N HIS A 82 -3.22 7.23 7.34
CA HIS A 82 -2.99 8.59 7.74
C HIS A 82 -1.85 9.20 6.92
N TYR A 83 -1.91 10.51 6.72
CA TYR A 83 -0.97 11.24 5.86
C TYR A 83 0.50 10.95 6.19
N TYR A 84 0.86 10.94 7.49
CA TYR A 84 2.25 10.69 7.88
C TYR A 84 2.70 9.27 7.58
N ASP A 85 1.80 8.31 7.73
CA ASP A 85 2.09 6.92 7.35
C ASP A 85 2.30 6.81 5.84
N VAL A 86 1.47 7.48 5.05
CA VAL A 86 1.60 7.50 3.59
C VAL A 86 2.94 8.08 3.17
N MET A 87 3.34 9.21 3.76
CA MET A 87 4.63 9.84 3.46
C MET A 87 5.80 8.91 3.74
N ASP A 88 5.82 8.31 4.93
CA ASP A 88 6.92 7.44 5.33
C ASP A 88 7.04 6.21 4.41
N ILE A 89 5.90 5.61 4.07
CA ILE A 89 5.88 4.42 3.25
C ILE A 89 6.22 4.75 1.80
N ALA A 90 5.66 5.81 1.25
CA ALA A 90 5.97 6.22 -0.13
C ALA A 90 7.45 6.58 -0.27
N ASP A 91 8.03 7.27 0.70
CA ASP A 91 9.45 7.60 0.71
C ASP A 91 10.32 6.35 0.77
N ALA A 92 9.96 5.37 1.58
CA ALA A 92 10.69 4.13 1.70
C ALA A 92 10.68 3.34 0.38
N VAL A 93 9.52 3.27 -0.27
CA VAL A 93 9.39 2.60 -1.56
C VAL A 93 10.19 3.33 -2.63
N ALA A 94 10.08 4.65 -2.69
CA ALA A 94 10.83 5.45 -3.67
C ALA A 94 12.33 5.32 -3.47
N GLY A 95 12.80 5.27 -2.23
CA GLY A 95 14.21 5.16 -1.91
C GLY A 95 14.88 3.89 -2.43
N MET A 96 14.11 2.83 -2.66
CA MET A 96 14.66 1.59 -3.22
C MET A 96 15.09 1.73 -4.69
N PHE A 97 14.64 2.76 -5.36
CA PHE A 97 14.87 2.97 -6.80
C PHE A 97 15.81 4.14 -7.08
N GLU A 98 16.52 4.61 -6.07
CA GLU A 98 17.48 5.69 -6.28
C GLU A 98 18.64 5.23 -7.15
N TYR A 99 19.03 6.10 -8.07
CA TYR A 99 20.19 5.87 -8.93
C TYR A 99 21.48 6.09 -8.13
N GLN A 100 22.36 5.13 -8.19
CA GLN A 100 23.64 5.17 -7.50
C GLN A 100 24.79 5.41 -8.48
#